data_369798b812416b62c5f41729b58ff096
#
_entry.id   369798b812416b62c5f41729b58ff096
#
_cell.length_a   1.000
_cell.length_b   1.000
_cell.length_c   1.000
_cell.angle_alpha   90.00
_cell.angle_beta   90.00
_cell.angle_gamma   90.00
#
_symmetry.space_group_name_H-M   'P 1'
#
loop_
_entity.id
_entity.type
_entity.pdbx_description
1 polymer ?
#
loop_
_entity_poly.entity_id
_entity_poly.type
_entity_poly.pdbx_seq_one_letter_code
_entity_poly.pdbx_strand_id
1 'polypeptide(L)'
;MRDRLNDIYPETLREHYENPRNYRVMDGETSHASAVNPVCGDEVTVYLKSNKEKVCEVTFQGHLCAISLASASLMSEAVENRTPQEIAITSRDFESMMRGSDSITLGDLDALRSIRTYRVRIRCALLPWEALRKACRVLA
;
A
#
# COMPACT_ATOMS: atom_id res chain seq x y z
N MET A 1 11.10 -17.12 17.37
CA MET A 1 10.35 -15.91 16.99
C MET A 1 10.38 -15.64 15.49
N ARG A 2 11.53 -15.76 14.87
CA ARG A 2 11.67 -15.64 13.43
C ARG A 2 10.87 -16.69 12.66
N ASP A 3 10.87 -17.92 13.16
CA ASP A 3 10.13 -19.03 12.55
C ASP A 3 8.61 -18.82 12.65
N ARG A 4 8.16 -18.17 13.72
CA ARG A 4 6.76 -17.82 13.90
C ARG A 4 6.27 -16.82 12.87
N LEU A 5 7.11 -15.84 12.54
CA LEU A 5 6.77 -14.85 11.51
C LEU A 5 6.71 -15.52 10.13
N ASN A 6 7.61 -16.45 9.86
CA ASN A 6 7.61 -17.21 8.61
C ASN A 6 6.35 -18.07 8.46
N ASP A 7 5.82 -18.59 9.58
CA ASP A 7 4.61 -19.42 9.58
C ASP A 7 3.35 -18.58 9.41
N ILE A 8 3.38 -17.32 9.87
CA ILE A 8 2.22 -16.42 9.85
C ILE A 8 2.15 -15.60 8.56
N TYR A 9 3.31 -15.13 8.07
CA TYR A 9 3.36 -14.24 6.93
C TYR A 9 4.08 -14.88 5.75
N PRO A 10 3.51 -14.78 4.52
CA PRO A 10 4.21 -15.23 3.32
C PRO A 10 5.57 -14.56 3.16
N GLU A 11 6.49 -15.22 2.49
CA GLU A 11 7.83 -14.71 2.25
C GLU A 11 7.80 -13.36 1.51
N THR A 12 6.89 -13.21 0.53
CA THR A 12 6.73 -11.95 -0.19
C THR A 12 6.43 -10.79 0.75
N LEU A 13 5.53 -11.01 1.71
CA LEU A 13 5.17 -10.00 2.69
C LEU A 13 6.38 -9.63 3.56
N ARG A 14 7.10 -10.64 4.04
CA ARG A 14 8.28 -10.43 4.86
C ARG A 14 9.38 -9.67 4.11
N GLU A 15 9.61 -10.02 2.86
CA GLU A 15 10.58 -9.34 2.00
C GLU A 15 10.27 -7.84 1.90
N HIS A 16 9.01 -7.50 1.74
CA HIS A 16 8.60 -6.11 1.57
C HIS A 16 8.68 -5.29 2.86
N TYR A 17 8.50 -5.90 4.03
CA TYR A 17 8.68 -5.11 5.25
C TYR A 17 10.13 -5.08 5.73
N GLU A 18 10.96 -6.07 5.38
CA GLU A 18 12.39 -6.04 5.69
C GLU A 18 13.17 -5.15 4.73
N ASN A 19 12.77 -5.11 3.47
CA ASN A 19 13.42 -4.33 2.40
C ASN A 19 12.37 -3.55 1.62
N PRO A 20 11.74 -2.54 2.22
CA PRO A 20 10.66 -1.81 1.55
C PRO A 20 11.18 -1.04 0.33
N ARG A 21 10.41 -1.10 -0.76
CA ARG A 21 10.68 -0.38 -2.00
C ARG A 21 10.04 0.99 -1.92
N ASN A 22 10.72 1.99 -2.49
CA ASN A 22 10.19 3.34 -2.63
C ASN A 22 9.87 4.03 -1.29
N TYR A 23 10.54 3.62 -0.24
CA TYR A 23 10.38 4.21 1.09
C TYR A 23 11.28 5.43 1.20
N ARG A 24 10.78 6.57 0.74
CA ARG A 24 11.49 7.84 0.76
C ARG A 24 10.57 9.00 0.46
N VAL A 25 10.98 10.20 0.86
CA VAL A 25 10.36 11.45 0.44
C VAL A 25 10.73 11.69 -1.03
N MET A 26 9.80 12.23 -1.80
CA MET A 26 10.02 12.58 -3.20
C MET A 26 10.14 14.10 -3.32
N ASP A 27 11.22 14.57 -3.93
CA ASP A 27 11.36 15.98 -4.29
C ASP A 27 10.70 16.21 -5.65
N GLY A 28 9.97 17.32 -5.77
CA GLY A 28 9.31 17.68 -7.01
C GLY A 28 8.10 16.82 -7.33
N GLU A 29 7.41 16.33 -6.31
CA GLU A 29 6.19 15.56 -6.49
C GLU A 29 5.09 16.39 -7.14
N THR A 30 4.21 15.71 -7.90
CA THR A 30 3.03 16.35 -8.48
C THR A 30 1.92 16.46 -7.43
N SER A 31 1.82 15.48 -6.55
CA SER A 31 0.87 15.51 -5.44
C SER A 31 1.36 14.64 -4.30
N HIS A 32 0.80 14.88 -3.13
CA HIS A 32 0.99 14.01 -1.97
C HIS A 32 -0.24 14.09 -1.07
N ALA A 33 -0.40 13.08 -0.24
CA ALA A 33 -1.46 13.08 0.78
C ALA A 33 -1.08 12.12 1.89
N SER A 34 -1.68 12.35 3.05
CA SER A 34 -1.38 11.58 4.25
C SER A 34 -2.63 10.89 4.77
N ALA A 35 -2.42 9.79 5.47
CA ALA A 35 -3.47 9.08 6.20
C ALA A 35 -2.92 8.65 7.55
N VAL A 36 -3.79 8.56 8.53
CA VAL A 36 -3.46 8.18 9.91
C VAL A 36 -4.42 7.10 10.37
N ASN A 37 -3.89 6.11 11.07
CA ASN A 37 -4.71 5.15 11.80
C ASN A 37 -4.66 5.53 13.29
N PRO A 38 -5.70 6.17 13.84
CA PRO A 38 -5.65 6.67 15.21
C PRO A 38 -5.60 5.56 16.26
N VAL A 39 -5.96 4.33 15.90
CA VAL A 39 -5.97 3.20 16.83
C VAL A 39 -4.54 2.74 17.14
N CYS A 40 -3.70 2.61 16.12
CA CYS A 40 -2.32 2.12 16.29
C CYS A 40 -1.27 3.24 16.20
N GLY A 41 -1.66 4.45 15.81
CA GLY A 41 -0.75 5.58 15.67
C GLY A 41 0.07 5.57 14.37
N ASP A 42 -0.18 4.63 13.48
CA ASP A 42 0.49 4.61 12.19
C ASP A 42 0.07 5.82 11.36
N GLU A 43 1.03 6.39 10.64
CA GLU A 43 0.77 7.47 9.70
C GLU A 43 1.66 7.29 8.48
N VAL A 44 1.15 7.69 7.32
CA VAL A 44 1.87 7.59 6.06
C VAL A 44 1.56 8.77 5.16
N THR A 45 2.57 9.25 4.46
CA THR A 45 2.43 10.20 3.37
C THR A 45 2.83 9.50 2.09
N VAL A 46 1.98 9.55 1.07
CA VAL A 46 2.23 9.01 -0.25
C VAL A 46 2.51 10.17 -1.19
N TYR A 47 3.58 10.06 -1.95
CA TYR A 47 4.02 11.06 -2.93
C TYR A 47 3.86 10.49 -4.33
N LEU A 48 3.31 11.28 -5.24
CA LEU A 48 3.11 10.87 -6.62
C LEU A 48 3.81 11.84 -7.57
N LYS A 49 4.45 11.28 -8.59
CA LYS A 49 4.93 12.06 -9.72
C LYS A 49 4.17 11.59 -10.95
N SER A 50 3.52 12.55 -11.62
CA SER A 50 2.65 12.24 -12.74
C SER A 50 3.16 12.95 -14.00
N ASN A 51 3.10 12.26 -15.13
CA ASN A 51 3.18 12.89 -16.43
C ASN A 51 1.74 13.11 -16.92
N LYS A 52 1.55 13.44 -18.20
CA LYS A 52 0.23 13.81 -18.74
C LYS A 52 -0.87 12.76 -18.51
N GLU A 53 -0.54 11.47 -18.45
CA GLU A 53 -1.53 10.41 -18.41
C GLU A 53 -1.33 9.43 -17.27
N LYS A 54 -0.09 9.24 -16.82
CA LYS A 54 0.26 8.18 -15.88
C LYS A 54 0.93 8.71 -14.64
N VAL A 55 0.73 8.00 -13.54
CA VAL A 55 1.54 8.17 -12.34
C VAL A 55 2.81 7.36 -12.57
N CYS A 56 3.92 8.06 -12.82
CA CYS A 56 5.17 7.43 -13.22
C CYS A 56 6.07 7.05 -12.05
N GLU A 57 5.87 7.65 -10.87
CA GLU A 57 6.65 7.34 -9.68
C GLU A 57 5.78 7.47 -8.45
N VAL A 58 5.93 6.52 -7.53
CA VAL A 58 5.20 6.48 -6.26
C VAL A 58 6.19 6.20 -5.16
N THR A 59 6.26 7.07 -4.16
CA THR A 59 7.06 6.85 -2.96
C THR A 59 6.21 7.11 -1.73
N PHE A 60 6.73 6.72 -0.57
CA PHE A 60 6.01 6.93 0.67
C PHE A 60 6.99 7.05 1.84
N GLN A 61 6.50 7.65 2.93
CA GLN A 61 7.24 7.75 4.18
C GLN A 61 6.25 7.86 5.33
N GLY A 62 6.65 7.42 6.50
CA GLY A 62 5.83 7.57 7.71
C GLY A 62 6.25 6.64 8.81
N HIS A 63 5.45 6.63 9.87
CA HIS A 63 5.60 5.69 10.98
C HIS A 63 4.63 4.54 10.74
N LEU A 64 5.18 3.40 10.34
CA LEU A 64 4.39 2.28 9.85
C LEU A 64 4.76 0.99 10.58
N CYS A 65 3.75 0.21 10.97
CA CYS A 65 4.00 -1.14 11.44
C CYS A 65 4.44 -2.02 10.26
N ALA A 66 4.88 -3.25 10.55
CA ALA A 66 5.37 -4.16 9.51
C ALA A 66 4.33 -4.39 8.41
N ILE A 67 3.06 -4.49 8.76
CA ILE A 67 1.98 -4.75 7.80
C ILE A 67 1.73 -3.54 6.90
N SER A 68 1.59 -2.35 7.48
CA SER A 68 1.39 -1.15 6.68
C SER A 68 2.61 -0.84 5.83
N LEU A 69 3.81 -1.10 6.33
CA LEU A 69 5.05 -0.92 5.58
C LEU A 69 5.10 -1.87 4.36
N ALA A 70 4.81 -3.15 4.57
CA ALA A 70 4.77 -4.12 3.48
C ALA A 70 3.69 -3.79 2.46
N SER A 71 2.51 -3.37 2.93
CA SER A 71 1.42 -2.97 2.04
C SER A 71 1.80 -1.76 1.19
N ALA A 72 2.42 -0.75 1.80
CA ALA A 72 2.87 0.45 1.08
C ALA A 72 3.93 0.12 0.03
N SER A 73 4.87 -0.76 0.38
CA SER A 73 5.91 -1.20 -0.54
C SER A 73 5.33 -1.93 -1.75
N LEU A 74 4.46 -2.90 -1.50
CA LEU A 74 3.78 -3.65 -2.56
C LEU A 74 2.90 -2.73 -3.42
N MET A 75 2.18 -1.81 -2.79
CA MET A 75 1.36 -0.81 -3.47
C MET A 75 2.20 0.03 -4.44
N SER A 76 3.33 0.53 -3.96
CA SER A 76 4.17 1.42 -4.78
C SER A 76 4.64 0.75 -6.07
N GLU A 77 4.92 -0.54 -6.03
CA GLU A 77 5.29 -1.30 -7.21
C GLU A 77 4.09 -1.62 -8.10
N ALA A 78 2.94 -1.90 -7.48
CA ALA A 78 1.74 -2.30 -8.21
C ALA A 78 1.13 -1.17 -9.03
N VAL A 79 1.26 0.08 -8.57
CA VAL A 79 0.58 1.22 -9.19
C VAL A 79 1.50 2.12 -10.01
N GLU A 80 2.80 1.88 -9.97
CA GLU A 80 3.77 2.62 -10.77
C GLU A 80 3.48 2.45 -12.26
N ASN A 81 3.57 3.54 -13.02
CA ASN A 81 3.32 3.58 -14.46
C ASN A 81 1.87 3.25 -14.85
N ARG A 82 0.93 3.50 -13.94
CA ARG A 82 -0.49 3.30 -14.19
C ARG A 82 -1.23 4.63 -14.28
N THR A 83 -2.35 4.60 -14.98
CA THR A 83 -3.24 5.78 -15.01
C THR A 83 -3.99 5.90 -13.69
N PRO A 84 -4.48 7.11 -13.33
CA PRO A 84 -5.30 7.26 -12.14
C PRO A 84 -6.53 6.35 -12.14
N GLN A 85 -7.12 6.07 -13.30
CA GLN A 85 -8.27 5.17 -13.43
C GLN A 85 -7.88 3.73 -13.08
N GLU A 86 -6.74 3.28 -13.60
CA GLU A 86 -6.21 1.94 -13.27
C GLU A 86 -5.88 1.82 -11.78
N ILE A 87 -5.31 2.87 -11.20
CA ILE A 87 -5.00 2.92 -9.77
C ILE A 87 -6.28 2.82 -8.94
N ALA A 88 -7.33 3.53 -9.34
CA ALA A 88 -8.62 3.49 -8.65
C ALA A 88 -9.21 2.08 -8.67
N ILE A 89 -9.11 1.38 -9.80
CA ILE A 89 -9.61 0.01 -9.93
C ILE A 89 -8.80 -0.94 -9.04
N THR A 90 -7.48 -0.86 -9.10
CA THR A 90 -6.59 -1.69 -8.28
C THR A 90 -6.84 -1.45 -6.79
N SER A 91 -7.00 -0.20 -6.39
CA SER A 91 -7.26 0.17 -5.00
C SER A 91 -8.59 -0.41 -4.51
N ARG A 92 -9.64 -0.32 -5.33
CA ARG A 92 -10.95 -0.88 -5.01
C ARG A 92 -10.88 -2.40 -4.89
N ASP A 93 -10.19 -3.03 -5.82
CA ASP A 93 -10.03 -4.49 -5.82
C ASP A 93 -9.23 -4.95 -4.61
N PHE A 94 -8.19 -4.21 -4.24
CA PHE A 94 -7.42 -4.51 -3.05
C PHE A 94 -8.28 -4.43 -1.79
N GLU A 95 -9.07 -3.38 -1.66
CA GLU A 95 -9.96 -3.25 -0.52
C GLU A 95 -10.98 -4.39 -0.46
N SER A 96 -11.56 -4.75 -1.60
CA SER A 96 -12.51 -5.87 -1.69
C SER A 96 -11.86 -7.19 -1.27
N MET A 97 -10.62 -7.42 -1.70
CA MET A 97 -9.85 -8.61 -1.32
C MET A 97 -9.64 -8.64 0.20
N MET A 98 -9.22 -7.51 0.77
CA MET A 98 -8.96 -7.43 2.21
C MET A 98 -10.23 -7.59 3.04
N ARG A 99 -11.40 -7.27 2.47
CA ARG A 99 -12.69 -7.44 3.13
C ARG A 99 -13.35 -8.78 2.87
N GLY A 100 -12.66 -9.71 2.20
CA GLY A 100 -13.08 -11.09 2.11
C GLY A 100 -13.37 -11.63 0.71
N SER A 101 -13.23 -10.84 -0.34
CA SER A 101 -13.44 -11.33 -1.69
C SER A 101 -12.33 -12.31 -2.09
N ASP A 102 -12.70 -13.50 -2.56
CA ASP A 102 -11.75 -14.51 -3.02
C ASP A 102 -11.69 -14.61 -4.55
N SER A 103 -12.54 -13.86 -5.25
CA SER A 103 -12.58 -13.88 -6.70
C SER A 103 -11.55 -12.97 -7.38
N ILE A 104 -10.83 -12.18 -6.59
CA ILE A 104 -9.89 -11.18 -7.09
C ILE A 104 -8.46 -11.69 -6.92
N THR A 105 -7.67 -11.59 -8.00
CA THR A 105 -6.24 -11.89 -7.98
C THR A 105 -5.46 -10.63 -8.34
N LEU A 106 -4.45 -10.29 -7.52
CA LEU A 106 -3.70 -9.04 -7.64
C LEU A 106 -2.18 -9.28 -7.62
N GLY A 107 -1.72 -10.42 -8.11
CA GLY A 107 -0.30 -10.72 -8.15
C GLY A 107 0.31 -10.75 -6.75
N ASP A 108 1.41 -10.04 -6.56
CA ASP A 108 2.13 -10.03 -5.28
C ASP A 108 1.30 -9.48 -4.11
N LEU A 109 0.29 -8.65 -4.40
CA LEU A 109 -0.62 -8.15 -3.37
C LEU A 109 -1.42 -9.26 -2.71
N ASP A 110 -1.55 -10.42 -3.37
CA ASP A 110 -2.24 -11.57 -2.79
C ASP A 110 -1.57 -12.08 -1.51
N ALA A 111 -0.30 -11.74 -1.30
CA ALA A 111 0.40 -12.07 -0.06
C ALA A 111 -0.30 -11.49 1.18
N LEU A 112 -1.03 -10.40 1.01
CA LEU A 112 -1.75 -9.76 2.12
C LEU A 112 -3.06 -10.46 2.48
N ARG A 113 -3.50 -11.47 1.73
CA ARG A 113 -4.68 -12.27 2.09
C ARG A 113 -4.55 -12.92 3.46
N SER A 114 -3.35 -13.31 3.84
CA SER A 114 -3.10 -13.93 5.14
C SER A 114 -3.46 -13.00 6.31
N ILE A 115 -3.43 -11.69 6.07
CA ILE A 115 -3.74 -10.69 7.09
C ILE A 115 -5.24 -10.59 7.38
N ARG A 116 -6.08 -11.07 6.48
CA ARG A 116 -7.55 -11.02 6.65
C ARG A 116 -8.02 -11.75 7.91
N THR A 117 -7.26 -12.72 8.38
CA THR A 117 -7.53 -13.44 9.63
C THR A 117 -7.42 -12.51 10.85
N TYR A 118 -6.63 -11.45 10.73
CA TYR A 118 -6.37 -10.52 11.83
C TYR A 118 -7.08 -9.20 11.57
N ARG A 119 -8.32 -9.10 12.01
CA ARG A 119 -9.20 -7.95 11.72
C ARG A 119 -8.58 -6.59 11.99
N VAL A 120 -7.86 -6.47 13.10
CA VAL A 120 -7.21 -5.21 13.48
C VAL A 120 -6.14 -4.83 12.44
N ARG A 121 -5.49 -5.82 11.85
CA ARG A 121 -4.41 -5.59 10.88
C ARG A 121 -4.90 -5.23 9.49
N ILE A 122 -6.16 -5.50 9.18
CA ILE A 122 -6.74 -5.12 7.88
C ILE A 122 -6.64 -3.61 7.69
N ARG A 123 -6.91 -2.83 8.73
CA ARG A 123 -6.78 -1.36 8.67
C ARG A 123 -5.35 -0.92 8.41
N CYS A 124 -4.38 -1.64 8.96
CA CYS A 124 -2.96 -1.37 8.70
C CYS A 124 -2.63 -1.58 7.22
N ALA A 125 -3.14 -2.67 6.64
CA ALA A 125 -2.92 -2.96 5.22
C ALA A 125 -3.59 -1.93 4.31
N LEU A 126 -4.73 -1.38 4.70
CA LEU A 126 -5.48 -0.41 3.90
C LEU A 126 -4.97 1.02 4.02
N LEU A 127 -4.22 1.34 5.07
CA LEU A 127 -3.80 2.71 5.35
C LEU A 127 -3.02 3.39 4.20
N PRO A 128 -1.98 2.77 3.63
CA PRO A 128 -1.27 3.41 2.51
C PRO A 128 -2.16 3.64 1.30
N TRP A 129 -3.12 2.75 1.06
CA TRP A 129 -4.05 2.87 -0.06
C TRP A 129 -5.01 4.04 0.13
N GLU A 130 -5.39 4.33 1.37
CA GLU A 130 -6.18 5.52 1.68
C GLU A 130 -5.42 6.78 1.33
N ALA A 131 -4.14 6.87 1.70
CA ALA A 131 -3.30 8.02 1.36
C ALA A 131 -3.12 8.12 -0.16
N LEU A 132 -2.93 7.00 -0.85
CA LEU A 132 -2.80 6.96 -2.30
C LEU A 132 -4.06 7.52 -2.98
N ARG A 133 -5.24 7.11 -2.55
CA ARG A 133 -6.49 7.61 -3.13
C ARG A 133 -6.63 9.11 -2.95
N LYS A 134 -6.25 9.62 -1.79
CA LYS A 134 -6.26 11.07 -1.53
C LYS A 134 -5.29 11.81 -2.45
N ALA A 135 -4.09 11.28 -2.63
CA ALA A 135 -3.09 11.89 -3.51
C ALA A 135 -3.55 11.89 -4.97
N CYS A 136 -4.21 10.81 -5.42
CA CYS A 136 -4.75 10.73 -6.77
C CYS A 136 -5.87 11.74 -7.01
N ARG A 137 -6.69 12.03 -6.00
CA ARG A 137 -7.75 13.04 -6.12
C ARG A 137 -7.19 14.44 -6.36
N VAL A 138 -6.03 14.74 -5.80
CA VAL A 138 -5.36 16.02 -6.01
C VAL A 138 -4.92 16.18 -7.47
N LEU A 139 -4.63 15.07 -8.16
CA LEU A 139 -4.24 15.10 -9.58
C LEU A 139 -5.40 15.40 -10.51
N ALA A 140 -6.61 15.11 -10.10
CA ALA A 140 -7.81 15.36 -10.91
C ALA A 140 -8.16 16.87 -10.90
#